data_273b8a156d363443442db0b145dbd868
#
_entry.id   273b8a156d363443442db0b145dbd868
#
_cell.length_a   1.000
_cell.length_b   1.000
_cell.length_c   1.000
_cell.angle_alpha   90.00
_cell.angle_beta   90.00
_cell.angle_gamma   90.00
#
_symmetry.space_group_name_H-M   'P 1'
#
loop_
_entity.id
_entity.type
_entity.pdbx_description
1 polymer ?
#
loop_
_entity_poly.entity_id
_entity_poly.type
_entity_poly.pdbx_seq_one_letter_code
_entity_poly.pdbx_strand_id
1 'polypeptide(L)'
;MKKNKSTIILILVFFVGLSVMLYPTLSDYVNQLHQSRAVATYAEDVDKLTDADYSAYFEAADAFNAQIAADPDALFHADRFTSYNVTLDVTGTGIMGYITIEKIGVELPIYHGTSDGVLQIAAGHLEGTSLPVGGGSTHAVISAHRGLPSAKLFTNLDQLEVGDTFTITVLDRVLTYEVDQISIVLPTETDNLKVVDGKDYVTLMTCTPYGINSHRLLVRGRRIETP
;
A
#
# COMPACT_ATOMS: atom_id res chain seq x y z
N MET A 1 -40.78 -31.33 -26.53
CA MET A 1 -39.50 -31.47 -25.81
C MET A 1 -38.35 -30.54 -26.27
N LYS A 2 -38.25 -30.13 -27.56
CA LYS A 2 -37.17 -29.22 -28.03
C LYS A 2 -37.24 -27.80 -27.42
N LYS A 3 -38.45 -27.23 -27.21
CA LYS A 3 -38.62 -25.88 -26.65
C LYS A 3 -38.05 -25.71 -25.23
N ASN A 4 -38.17 -26.72 -24.37
CA ASN A 4 -37.67 -26.63 -22.98
C ASN A 4 -36.14 -26.65 -22.89
N LYS A 5 -35.45 -27.35 -23.81
CA LYS A 5 -33.98 -27.40 -23.85
C LYS A 5 -33.38 -26.03 -24.20
N SER A 6 -33.97 -25.33 -25.21
CA SER A 6 -33.53 -23.98 -25.60
C SER A 6 -33.73 -22.98 -24.48
N THR A 7 -34.85 -23.01 -23.76
CA THR A 7 -35.13 -22.14 -22.61
C THR A 7 -34.14 -22.38 -21.46
N ILE A 8 -33.83 -23.64 -21.17
CA ILE A 8 -32.84 -23.98 -20.13
C ILE A 8 -31.45 -23.45 -20.50
N ILE A 9 -31.03 -23.60 -21.75
CA ILE A 9 -29.75 -23.08 -22.24
C ILE A 9 -29.71 -21.56 -22.10
N LEU A 10 -30.78 -20.84 -22.48
CA LEU A 10 -30.85 -19.38 -22.34
C LEU A 10 -30.75 -18.92 -20.87
N ILE A 11 -31.42 -19.64 -19.97
CA ILE A 11 -31.35 -19.37 -18.53
C ILE A 11 -29.93 -19.59 -18.01
N LEU A 12 -29.27 -20.67 -18.42
CA LEU A 12 -27.88 -20.92 -18.02
C LEU A 12 -26.94 -19.84 -18.56
N VAL A 13 -27.04 -19.44 -19.81
CA VAL A 13 -26.24 -18.36 -20.40
C VAL A 13 -26.47 -17.04 -19.68
N PHE A 14 -27.75 -16.75 -19.34
CA PHE A 14 -28.10 -15.56 -18.57
C PHE A 14 -27.41 -15.54 -17.19
N PHE A 15 -27.48 -16.64 -16.43
CA PHE A 15 -26.85 -16.70 -15.11
C PHE A 15 -25.32 -16.66 -15.16
N VAL A 16 -24.70 -17.28 -16.17
CA VAL A 16 -23.25 -17.17 -16.38
C VAL A 16 -22.87 -15.73 -16.69
N GLY A 17 -23.59 -15.07 -17.61
CA GLY A 17 -23.33 -13.66 -17.94
C GLY A 17 -23.53 -12.73 -16.73
N LEU A 18 -24.60 -12.96 -15.96
CA LEU A 18 -24.87 -12.20 -14.74
C LEU A 18 -23.76 -12.41 -13.69
N SER A 19 -23.29 -13.65 -13.50
CA SER A 19 -22.20 -13.96 -12.58
C SER A 19 -20.90 -13.26 -12.97
N VAL A 20 -20.54 -13.25 -14.24
CA VAL A 20 -19.36 -12.56 -14.76
C VAL A 20 -19.48 -11.04 -14.55
N MET A 21 -20.67 -10.48 -14.79
CA MET A 21 -20.93 -9.04 -14.60
C MET A 21 -20.85 -8.63 -13.12
N LEU A 22 -21.35 -9.45 -12.20
CA LEU A 22 -21.36 -9.14 -10.77
C LEU A 22 -20.02 -9.47 -10.06
N TYR A 23 -19.18 -10.31 -10.67
CA TYR A 23 -17.93 -10.78 -10.07
C TYR A 23 -17.03 -9.64 -9.55
N PRO A 24 -16.73 -8.58 -10.32
CA PRO A 24 -15.85 -7.51 -9.82
C PRO A 24 -16.40 -6.81 -8.58
N THR A 25 -17.69 -6.48 -8.57
CA THR A 25 -18.33 -5.79 -7.45
C THR A 25 -18.36 -6.65 -6.19
N LEU A 26 -18.72 -7.93 -6.33
CA LEU A 26 -18.78 -8.84 -5.20
C LEU A 26 -17.38 -9.16 -4.63
N SER A 27 -16.42 -9.37 -5.54
CA SER A 27 -15.04 -9.65 -5.15
C SER A 27 -14.39 -8.45 -4.44
N ASP A 28 -14.56 -7.22 -4.96
CA ASP A 28 -14.09 -6.00 -4.32
C ASP A 28 -14.70 -5.82 -2.92
N TYR A 29 -16.01 -6.04 -2.77
CA TYR A 29 -16.67 -5.99 -1.46
C TYR A 29 -16.09 -6.99 -0.46
N VAL A 30 -15.88 -8.24 -0.87
CA VAL A 30 -15.27 -9.26 -0.02
C VAL A 30 -13.84 -8.88 0.37
N ASN A 31 -13.05 -8.37 -0.58
CA ASN A 31 -11.69 -7.91 -0.29
C ASN A 31 -11.66 -6.73 0.67
N GLN A 32 -12.55 -5.75 0.53
CA GLN A 32 -12.68 -4.64 1.50
C GLN A 32 -12.98 -5.15 2.90
N LEU A 33 -13.87 -6.15 3.06
CA LEU A 33 -14.12 -6.76 4.36
C LEU A 33 -12.88 -7.44 4.96
N HIS A 34 -12.07 -8.09 4.13
CA HIS A 34 -10.80 -8.70 4.56
C HIS A 34 -9.79 -7.63 4.97
N GLN A 35 -9.65 -6.55 4.19
CA GLN A 35 -8.76 -5.43 4.46
C GLN A 35 -9.12 -4.72 5.77
N SER A 36 -10.40 -4.34 5.95
CA SER A 36 -10.87 -3.71 7.18
C SER A 36 -10.68 -4.61 8.41
N ARG A 37 -10.86 -5.93 8.25
CA ARG A 37 -10.60 -6.87 9.35
C ARG A 37 -9.12 -6.97 9.68
N ALA A 38 -8.24 -6.96 8.68
CA ALA A 38 -6.79 -6.96 8.87
C ALA A 38 -6.32 -5.70 9.60
N VAL A 39 -6.84 -4.52 9.22
CA VAL A 39 -6.58 -3.24 9.90
C VAL A 39 -7.08 -3.28 11.35
N ALA A 40 -8.31 -3.77 11.60
CA ALA A 40 -8.86 -3.87 12.95
C ALA A 40 -8.04 -4.81 13.84
N THR A 41 -7.63 -5.98 13.31
CA THR A 41 -6.78 -6.93 14.06
C THR A 41 -5.42 -6.31 14.37
N TYR A 42 -4.81 -5.60 13.42
CA TYR A 42 -3.56 -4.88 13.67
C TYR A 42 -3.72 -3.86 14.81
N ALA A 43 -4.77 -3.03 14.77
CA ALA A 43 -5.04 -2.04 15.81
C ALA A 43 -5.26 -2.70 17.19
N GLU A 44 -6.02 -3.80 17.26
CA GLU A 44 -6.22 -4.56 18.49
C GLU A 44 -4.92 -5.15 19.07
N ASP A 45 -3.97 -5.56 18.21
CA ASP A 45 -2.70 -6.09 18.66
C ASP A 45 -1.74 -4.98 19.10
N VAL A 46 -1.76 -3.83 18.39
CA VAL A 46 -1.03 -2.62 18.79
C VAL A 46 -1.50 -2.11 20.14
N ASP A 47 -2.80 -2.07 20.41
CA ASP A 47 -3.39 -1.62 21.69
C ASP A 47 -2.96 -2.46 22.91
N LYS A 48 -2.42 -3.67 22.69
CA LYS A 48 -1.89 -4.55 23.75
C LYS A 48 -0.43 -4.25 24.10
N LEU A 49 0.26 -3.44 23.29
CA LEU A 49 1.66 -3.09 23.51
C LEU A 49 1.80 -2.09 24.64
N THR A 50 2.98 -2.11 25.28
CA THR A 50 3.39 -1.13 26.29
C THR A 50 4.22 -0.01 25.65
N ASP A 51 4.40 1.11 26.36
CA ASP A 51 5.29 2.20 25.92
C ASP A 51 6.73 1.72 25.65
N ALA A 52 7.19 0.72 26.41
CA ALA A 52 8.51 0.13 26.20
C ALA A 52 8.57 -0.68 24.88
N ASP A 53 7.47 -1.37 24.52
CA ASP A 53 7.38 -2.09 23.26
C ASP A 53 7.36 -1.11 22.08
N TYR A 54 6.57 -0.03 22.15
CA TYR A 54 6.56 1.02 21.13
C TYR A 54 7.96 1.60 20.91
N SER A 55 8.66 1.96 21.99
CA SER A 55 10.02 2.51 21.91
C SER A 55 10.97 1.54 21.20
N ALA A 56 10.92 0.25 21.52
CA ALA A 56 11.78 -0.75 20.91
C ALA A 56 11.50 -0.93 19.41
N TYR A 57 10.22 -0.93 18.99
CA TYR A 57 9.85 -1.01 17.57
C TYR A 57 10.34 0.21 16.80
N PHE A 58 10.14 1.43 17.33
CA PHE A 58 10.60 2.65 16.66
C PHE A 58 12.12 2.76 16.60
N GLU A 59 12.84 2.41 17.67
CA GLU A 59 14.30 2.36 17.66
C GLU A 59 14.85 1.40 16.59
N ALA A 60 14.23 0.22 16.45
CA ALA A 60 14.61 -0.72 15.42
C ALA A 60 14.32 -0.19 14.00
N ALA A 61 13.17 0.47 13.80
CA ALA A 61 12.80 1.07 12.52
C ALA A 61 13.70 2.28 12.18
N ASP A 62 14.04 3.12 13.14
CA ASP A 62 14.94 4.26 12.95
C ASP A 62 16.37 3.78 12.61
N ALA A 63 16.85 2.72 13.28
CA ALA A 63 18.13 2.11 12.96
C ALA A 63 18.15 1.50 11.56
N PHE A 64 17.03 0.89 11.11
CA PHE A 64 16.87 0.42 9.74
C PHE A 64 16.89 1.58 8.75
N ASN A 65 16.12 2.64 9.00
CA ASN A 65 16.03 3.82 8.14
C ASN A 65 17.38 4.54 7.99
N ALA A 66 18.19 4.57 9.07
CA ALA A 66 19.55 5.10 9.01
C ALA A 66 20.46 4.28 8.06
N GLN A 67 20.29 2.96 8.00
CA GLN A 67 21.02 2.11 7.05
C GLN A 67 20.59 2.38 5.61
N ILE A 68 19.27 2.51 5.35
CA ILE A 68 18.74 2.87 4.03
C ILE A 68 19.26 4.24 3.59
N ALA A 69 19.23 5.24 4.46
CA ALA A 69 19.73 6.60 4.14
C ALA A 69 21.22 6.64 3.83
N ALA A 70 22.01 5.73 4.42
CA ALA A 70 23.45 5.62 4.20
C ALA A 70 23.83 4.89 2.90
N ASP A 71 22.91 4.13 2.26
CA ASP A 71 23.16 3.37 1.03
C ASP A 71 22.35 3.94 -0.14
N PRO A 72 22.94 4.74 -1.03
CA PRO A 72 22.25 5.29 -2.20
C PRO A 72 21.67 4.24 -3.16
N ASP A 73 22.16 3.01 -3.09
CA ASP A 73 21.78 1.89 -3.93
C ASP A 73 20.89 0.86 -3.18
N ALA A 74 20.40 1.19 -1.98
CA ALA A 74 19.58 0.33 -1.12
C ALA A 74 18.43 -0.35 -1.88
N LEU A 75 17.75 0.38 -2.75
CA LEU A 75 16.63 -0.12 -3.57
C LEU A 75 17.04 -1.29 -4.48
N PHE A 76 18.28 -1.33 -4.95
CA PHE A 76 18.79 -2.40 -5.83
C PHE A 76 19.42 -3.55 -5.08
N HIS A 77 19.60 -3.41 -3.77
CA HIS A 77 20.27 -4.37 -2.89
C HIS A 77 19.48 -4.63 -1.62
N ALA A 78 18.15 -4.71 -1.72
CA ALA A 78 17.25 -4.89 -0.58
C ALA A 78 17.58 -6.16 0.23
N ASP A 79 18.16 -7.18 -0.38
CA ASP A 79 18.63 -8.43 0.24
C ASP A 79 19.71 -8.24 1.32
N ARG A 80 20.40 -7.10 1.33
CA ARG A 80 21.39 -6.74 2.38
C ARG A 80 20.75 -6.40 3.72
N PHE A 81 19.49 -6.00 3.73
CA PHE A 81 18.78 -5.53 4.91
C PHE A 81 17.98 -6.67 5.56
N THR A 82 18.69 -7.62 6.19
CA THR A 82 18.13 -8.88 6.69
C THR A 82 17.11 -8.73 7.81
N SER A 83 17.09 -7.60 8.53
CA SER A 83 16.10 -7.31 9.57
C SER A 83 14.75 -6.84 9.02
N TYR A 84 14.64 -6.56 7.72
CA TYR A 84 13.47 -5.98 7.10
C TYR A 84 12.16 -6.69 7.49
N ASN A 85 12.10 -8.00 7.30
CA ASN A 85 10.87 -8.77 7.49
C ASN A 85 10.41 -8.92 8.96
N VAL A 86 11.26 -8.56 9.92
CA VAL A 86 10.93 -8.66 11.35
C VAL A 86 10.74 -7.28 12.00
N THR A 87 11.21 -6.21 11.33
CA THR A 87 11.04 -4.84 11.85
C THR A 87 9.61 -4.37 11.59
N LEU A 88 8.88 -3.93 12.63
CA LEU A 88 7.47 -3.54 12.61
C LEU A 88 6.47 -4.71 12.37
N ASP A 89 6.88 -5.96 12.41
CA ASP A 89 5.95 -7.09 12.35
C ASP A 89 5.39 -7.43 13.74
N VAL A 90 4.43 -6.62 14.21
CA VAL A 90 3.80 -6.76 15.53
C VAL A 90 2.93 -8.00 15.63
N THR A 91 2.25 -8.33 14.54
CA THR A 91 1.22 -9.37 14.52
C THR A 91 1.75 -10.75 14.09
N GLY A 92 3.00 -10.82 13.61
CA GLY A 92 3.56 -12.02 12.97
C GLY A 92 2.91 -12.35 11.62
N THR A 93 2.16 -11.38 11.05
CA THR A 93 1.45 -11.53 9.76
C THR A 93 2.10 -10.74 8.63
N GLY A 94 3.15 -9.99 8.94
CA GLY A 94 3.86 -9.11 8.01
C GLY A 94 3.19 -7.76 7.80
N ILE A 95 2.17 -7.39 8.59
CA ILE A 95 1.54 -6.05 8.55
C ILE A 95 2.37 -5.09 9.39
N MET A 96 2.83 -4.00 8.79
CA MET A 96 3.60 -2.96 9.47
C MET A 96 2.77 -1.71 9.85
N GLY A 97 1.57 -1.58 9.30
CA GLY A 97 0.69 -0.44 9.50
C GLY A 97 -0.44 -0.43 8.47
N TYR A 98 -1.11 0.71 8.34
CA TYR A 98 -2.12 0.90 7.30
C TYR A 98 -2.12 2.32 6.76
N ILE A 99 -2.61 2.47 5.52
CA ILE A 99 -2.78 3.76 4.84
C ILE A 99 -4.25 4.12 4.73
N THR A 100 -4.57 5.41 4.96
CA THR A 100 -5.90 5.96 4.70
C THR A 100 -5.80 7.14 3.73
N ILE A 101 -6.61 7.12 2.66
CA ILE A 101 -6.72 8.19 1.67
C ILE A 101 -8.20 8.51 1.51
N GLU A 102 -8.69 9.47 2.29
CA GLU A 102 -10.13 9.79 2.39
C GLU A 102 -10.74 10.20 1.04
N LYS A 103 -10.04 11.04 0.27
CA LYS A 103 -10.52 11.55 -1.03
C LYS A 103 -10.97 10.46 -2.00
N ILE A 104 -10.33 9.29 -1.95
CA ILE A 104 -10.62 8.17 -2.85
C ILE A 104 -11.18 6.94 -2.12
N GLY A 105 -11.50 7.09 -0.82
CA GLY A 105 -12.10 6.03 0.00
C GLY A 105 -11.21 4.79 0.14
N VAL A 106 -9.91 4.97 0.34
CA VAL A 106 -8.93 3.90 0.52
C VAL A 106 -8.56 3.77 2.00
N GLU A 107 -8.67 2.56 2.54
CA GLU A 107 -8.07 2.13 3.80
C GLU A 107 -7.49 0.73 3.57
N LEU A 108 -6.16 0.61 3.57
CA LEU A 108 -5.47 -0.62 3.21
C LEU A 108 -4.37 -0.95 4.23
N PRO A 109 -4.26 -2.21 4.68
CA PRO A 109 -3.08 -2.66 5.42
C PRO A 109 -1.85 -2.58 4.51
N ILE A 110 -0.72 -2.24 5.12
CA ILE A 110 0.60 -2.20 4.47
C ILE A 110 1.38 -3.41 4.95
N TYR A 111 1.69 -4.30 4.03
CA TYR A 111 2.51 -5.48 4.29
C TYR A 111 3.97 -5.24 3.92
N HIS A 112 4.85 -6.03 4.51
CA HIS A 112 6.24 -6.14 4.05
C HIS A 112 6.29 -6.68 2.62
N GLY A 113 7.10 -6.05 1.80
CA GLY A 113 7.36 -6.45 0.42
C GLY A 113 6.23 -6.17 -0.56
N THR A 114 6.55 -6.40 -1.82
CA THR A 114 5.65 -6.17 -2.97
C THR A 114 5.46 -7.44 -3.79
N SER A 115 5.41 -8.60 -3.11
CA SER A 115 5.14 -9.88 -3.76
C SER A 115 3.74 -9.90 -4.39
N ASP A 116 3.54 -10.73 -5.42
CA ASP A 116 2.24 -10.89 -6.07
C ASP A 116 1.13 -11.21 -5.06
N GLY A 117 1.42 -12.05 -4.06
CA GLY A 117 0.45 -12.40 -3.01
C GLY A 117 -0.02 -11.21 -2.20
N VAL A 118 0.90 -10.32 -1.81
CA VAL A 118 0.59 -9.07 -1.09
C VAL A 118 -0.22 -8.13 -1.98
N LEU A 119 0.28 -7.85 -3.18
CA LEU A 119 -0.33 -6.85 -4.05
C LEU A 119 -1.71 -7.27 -4.59
N GLN A 120 -2.07 -8.56 -4.54
CA GLN A 120 -3.42 -9.04 -4.88
C GLN A 120 -4.49 -8.58 -3.88
N ILE A 121 -4.14 -8.33 -2.62
CA ILE A 121 -5.09 -8.11 -1.54
C ILE A 121 -4.91 -6.79 -0.79
N ALA A 122 -3.74 -6.16 -0.85
CA ALA A 122 -3.35 -5.04 0.01
C ALA A 122 -2.37 -4.09 -0.66
N ALA A 123 -1.87 -3.12 0.12
CA ALA A 123 -0.69 -2.35 -0.20
C ALA A 123 0.56 -3.07 0.33
N GLY A 124 1.67 -2.94 -0.37
CA GLY A 124 2.97 -3.47 0.00
C GLY A 124 4.01 -2.37 0.11
N HIS A 125 4.86 -2.45 1.13
CA HIS A 125 6.02 -1.59 1.27
C HIS A 125 7.14 -2.07 0.35
N LEU A 126 7.71 -1.16 -0.45
CA LEU A 126 8.79 -1.50 -1.38
C LEU A 126 10.10 -1.68 -0.61
N GLU A 127 10.64 -2.90 -0.66
CA GLU A 127 11.93 -3.25 -0.04
C GLU A 127 13.06 -2.34 -0.55
N GLY A 128 14.00 -2.02 0.33
CA GLY A 128 15.10 -1.11 0.01
C GLY A 128 14.72 0.37 0.07
N THR A 129 13.50 0.70 0.53
CA THR A 129 13.09 2.06 0.91
C THR A 129 12.95 2.20 2.42
N SER A 130 12.83 3.43 2.94
CA SER A 130 12.66 3.64 4.38
C SER A 130 11.34 3.06 4.88
N LEU A 131 11.34 2.47 6.08
CA LEU A 131 10.11 2.08 6.77
C LEU A 131 9.26 3.32 7.08
N PRO A 132 7.91 3.23 7.02
CA PRO A 132 7.02 4.38 7.05
C PRO A 132 6.73 4.89 8.47
N VAL A 133 7.79 5.08 9.29
CA VAL A 133 7.69 5.59 10.67
C VAL A 133 7.91 7.10 10.78
N GLY A 134 8.13 7.76 9.65
CA GLY A 134 8.50 9.18 9.57
C GLY A 134 9.94 9.43 9.95
N GLY A 135 10.32 10.72 10.03
CA GLY A 135 11.64 11.17 10.43
C GLY A 135 12.43 11.86 9.31
N GLY A 136 13.36 12.71 9.68
CA GLY A 136 14.21 13.39 8.70
C GLY A 136 15.14 12.42 7.96
N SER A 137 15.31 12.65 6.66
CA SER A 137 16.08 11.77 5.76
C SER A 137 15.44 10.38 5.59
N THR A 138 14.09 10.33 5.47
CA THR A 138 13.33 9.11 5.17
C THR A 138 12.52 9.26 3.89
N HIS A 139 12.39 8.17 3.14
CA HIS A 139 11.50 8.09 1.99
C HIS A 139 10.94 6.66 1.88
N ALA A 140 9.70 6.46 2.34
CA ALA A 140 9.00 5.20 2.22
C ALA A 140 8.23 5.12 0.89
N VAL A 141 8.17 3.95 0.28
CA VAL A 141 7.39 3.72 -0.94
C VAL A 141 6.35 2.63 -0.69
N ILE A 142 5.08 3.00 -0.87
CA ILE A 142 3.94 2.11 -0.70
C ILE A 142 3.32 1.84 -2.07
N SER A 143 3.31 0.58 -2.47
CA SER A 143 2.80 0.14 -3.77
C SER A 143 1.50 -0.63 -3.64
N ALA A 144 0.57 -0.42 -4.55
CA ALA A 144 -0.60 -1.26 -4.71
C ALA A 144 -1.04 -1.33 -6.17
N HIS A 145 -1.77 -2.37 -6.52
CA HIS A 145 -2.26 -2.57 -7.88
C HIS A 145 -3.30 -1.52 -8.31
N ARG A 146 -3.37 -1.33 -9.62
CA ARG A 146 -4.40 -0.57 -10.32
C ARG A 146 -5.12 -1.46 -11.32
N GLY A 147 -6.46 -1.44 -11.27
CA GLY A 147 -7.28 -2.14 -12.27
C GLY A 147 -7.41 -3.64 -12.07
N LEU A 148 -7.25 -4.15 -10.86
CA LEU A 148 -7.60 -5.53 -10.56
C LEU A 148 -9.13 -5.70 -10.59
N PRO A 149 -9.66 -6.74 -11.27
CA PRO A 149 -11.09 -7.05 -11.23
C PRO A 149 -11.60 -7.41 -9.82
N SER A 150 -10.71 -7.84 -8.95
CA SER A 150 -11.04 -8.36 -7.61
C SER A 150 -10.95 -7.33 -6.49
N ALA A 151 -10.22 -6.22 -6.68
CA ALA A 151 -10.00 -5.22 -5.64
C ALA A 151 -9.66 -3.84 -6.24
N LYS A 152 -10.20 -2.78 -5.66
CA LYS A 152 -9.93 -1.41 -6.14
C LYS A 152 -8.51 -0.94 -5.83
N LEU A 153 -8.01 -1.21 -4.62
CA LEU A 153 -6.68 -0.81 -4.16
C LEU A 153 -6.34 0.65 -4.57
N PHE A 154 -5.25 0.87 -5.34
CA PHE A 154 -4.86 2.19 -5.85
C PHE A 154 -5.44 2.51 -7.24
N THR A 155 -6.58 1.91 -7.61
CA THR A 155 -7.22 2.16 -8.93
C THR A 155 -7.50 3.64 -9.18
N ASN A 156 -7.89 4.37 -8.14
CA ASN A 156 -8.25 5.80 -8.22
C ASN A 156 -7.12 6.75 -7.74
N LEU A 157 -5.88 6.26 -7.63
CA LEU A 157 -4.76 7.08 -7.14
C LEU A 157 -4.50 8.31 -8.02
N ASP A 158 -4.85 8.25 -9.30
CA ASP A 158 -4.76 9.35 -10.25
C ASP A 158 -5.77 10.50 -10.03
N GLN A 159 -6.69 10.35 -9.08
CA GLN A 159 -7.60 11.42 -8.66
C GLN A 159 -7.00 12.33 -7.58
N LEU A 160 -5.83 11.96 -7.04
CA LEU A 160 -5.12 12.84 -6.11
C LEU A 160 -4.45 14.00 -6.84
N GLU A 161 -4.46 15.14 -6.19
CA GLU A 161 -3.87 16.40 -6.66
C GLU A 161 -2.89 16.92 -5.62
N VAL A 162 -1.99 17.81 -6.04
CA VAL A 162 -1.10 18.51 -5.11
C VAL A 162 -1.91 19.30 -4.09
N GLY A 163 -1.62 19.12 -2.80
CA GLY A 163 -2.36 19.68 -1.67
C GLY A 163 -3.35 18.70 -1.02
N ASP A 164 -3.68 17.57 -1.66
CA ASP A 164 -4.45 16.50 -1.00
C ASP A 164 -3.62 15.84 0.10
N THR A 165 -4.31 15.18 1.03
CA THR A 165 -3.64 14.52 2.16
C THR A 165 -3.97 13.03 2.21
N PHE A 166 -3.03 12.28 2.78
CA PHE A 166 -3.22 10.90 3.20
C PHE A 166 -2.51 10.65 4.53
N THR A 167 -2.88 9.60 5.23
CA THR A 167 -2.26 9.23 6.49
C THR A 167 -1.67 7.82 6.44
N ILE A 168 -0.55 7.64 7.13
CA ILE A 168 0.01 6.33 7.47
C ILE A 168 -0.11 6.15 8.98
N THR A 169 -0.74 5.07 9.41
CA THR A 169 -0.78 4.69 10.83
C THR A 169 0.16 3.51 11.05
N VAL A 170 1.15 3.72 11.91
CA VAL A 170 2.12 2.70 12.32
C VAL A 170 2.24 2.72 13.84
N LEU A 171 1.97 1.59 14.46
CA LEU A 171 1.86 1.50 15.92
C LEU A 171 0.87 2.55 16.45
N ASP A 172 1.30 3.37 17.41
CA ASP A 172 0.53 4.46 18.01
C ASP A 172 0.61 5.79 17.26
N ARG A 173 1.37 5.85 16.14
CA ARG A 173 1.58 7.10 15.38
C ARG A 173 0.68 7.19 14.17
N VAL A 174 -0.01 8.32 14.03
CA VAL A 174 -0.70 8.73 12.80
C VAL A 174 0.13 9.82 12.12
N LEU A 175 0.68 9.49 10.97
CA LEU A 175 1.57 10.34 10.20
C LEU A 175 0.81 10.92 9.00
N THR A 176 0.62 12.26 8.97
CA THR A 176 -0.09 12.93 7.87
C THR A 176 0.89 13.44 6.83
N TYR A 177 0.60 13.16 5.58
CA TYR A 177 1.38 13.59 4.42
C TYR A 177 0.49 14.41 3.47
N GLU A 178 1.02 15.53 2.99
CA GLU A 178 0.41 16.36 1.96
C GLU A 178 1.08 16.08 0.62
N VAL A 179 0.31 15.79 -0.41
CA VAL A 179 0.82 15.56 -1.77
C VAL A 179 1.56 16.80 -2.26
N ASP A 180 2.85 16.67 -2.55
CA ASP A 180 3.70 17.76 -3.03
C ASP A 180 4.19 17.55 -4.46
N GLN A 181 4.15 16.32 -4.96
CA GLN A 181 4.60 15.98 -6.31
C GLN A 181 3.82 14.80 -6.89
N ILE A 182 3.43 14.91 -8.15
CA ILE A 182 2.87 13.81 -8.94
C ILE A 182 3.71 13.64 -10.20
N SER A 183 4.16 12.43 -10.49
CA SER A 183 4.98 12.14 -11.66
C SER A 183 4.63 10.78 -12.28
N ILE A 184 4.87 10.67 -13.59
CA ILE A 184 4.77 9.43 -14.34
C ILE A 184 6.15 9.10 -14.87
N VAL A 185 6.64 7.91 -14.52
CA VAL A 185 8.01 7.47 -14.82
C VAL A 185 8.02 6.08 -15.45
N LEU A 186 9.11 5.71 -16.10
CA LEU A 186 9.33 4.32 -16.50
C LEU A 186 9.63 3.45 -15.26
N PRO A 187 9.34 2.14 -15.30
CA PRO A 187 9.63 1.23 -14.17
C PRO A 187 11.10 1.19 -13.74
N THR A 188 12.01 1.58 -14.63
CA THR A 188 13.46 1.63 -14.38
C THR A 188 13.95 2.98 -13.85
N GLU A 189 13.08 3.99 -13.81
CA GLU A 189 13.43 5.35 -13.34
C GLU A 189 13.10 5.46 -11.85
N THR A 190 14.11 5.28 -11.01
CA THR A 190 13.97 5.19 -9.55
C THR A 190 14.48 6.43 -8.80
N ASP A 191 15.00 7.44 -9.50
CA ASP A 191 15.58 8.64 -8.87
C ASP A 191 14.58 9.39 -7.98
N ASN A 192 13.30 9.37 -8.33
CA ASN A 192 12.23 9.98 -7.54
C ASN A 192 11.90 9.23 -6.24
N LEU A 193 12.51 8.08 -5.99
CA LEU A 193 12.27 7.25 -4.81
C LEU A 193 13.42 7.33 -3.79
N LYS A 194 14.49 8.06 -4.11
CA LYS A 194 15.67 8.19 -3.25
C LYS A 194 15.37 9.01 -2.00
N VAL A 195 16.08 8.69 -0.93
CA VAL A 195 16.07 9.50 0.29
C VAL A 195 16.65 10.89 -0.02
N VAL A 196 16.00 11.92 0.49
CA VAL A 196 16.46 13.32 0.40
C VAL A 196 16.81 13.80 1.81
N ASP A 197 18.01 14.31 1.98
CA ASP A 197 18.51 14.73 3.29
C ASP A 197 17.58 15.73 3.98
N GLY A 198 17.28 15.46 5.25
CA GLY A 198 16.41 16.27 6.10
C GLY A 198 14.91 16.23 5.71
N LYS A 199 14.51 15.46 4.69
CA LYS A 199 13.10 15.35 4.28
C LYS A 199 12.46 14.06 4.82
N ASP A 200 11.16 14.15 5.06
CA ASP A 200 10.28 13.03 5.41
C ASP A 200 9.24 12.88 4.30
N TYR A 201 9.40 11.85 3.47
CA TYR A 201 8.56 11.58 2.32
C TYR A 201 7.92 10.18 2.38
N VAL A 202 6.72 10.10 1.84
CA VAL A 202 6.08 8.85 1.43
C VAL A 202 5.64 8.98 -0.02
N THR A 203 5.99 8.01 -0.86
CA THR A 203 5.50 7.92 -2.24
C THR A 203 4.52 6.76 -2.38
N LEU A 204 3.31 7.06 -2.83
CA LEU A 204 2.33 6.07 -3.25
C LEU A 204 2.59 5.73 -4.72
N MET A 205 2.73 4.44 -5.03
CA MET A 205 3.09 3.96 -6.36
C MET A 205 2.04 3.00 -6.92
N THR A 206 1.66 3.21 -8.18
CA THR A 206 0.82 2.26 -8.91
C THR A 206 1.17 2.23 -10.39
N CYS A 207 0.60 1.27 -11.13
CA CYS A 207 0.79 1.17 -12.58
C CYS A 207 -0.08 2.17 -13.35
N THR A 208 0.43 2.68 -14.48
CA THR A 208 -0.27 3.59 -15.39
C THR A 208 0.24 3.41 -16.83
N PRO A 209 -0.55 3.74 -17.90
CA PRO A 209 -1.99 3.97 -17.90
C PRO A 209 -2.77 2.71 -17.49
N TYR A 210 -4.03 2.92 -17.09
CA TYR A 210 -4.92 1.82 -16.68
C TYR A 210 -4.97 0.71 -17.75
N GLY A 211 -4.76 -0.54 -17.34
CA GLY A 211 -4.79 -1.72 -18.22
C GLY A 211 -3.57 -1.89 -19.14
N ILE A 212 -2.76 -0.84 -19.39
CA ILE A 212 -1.52 -0.92 -20.19
C ILE A 212 -0.31 -1.15 -19.28
N ASN A 213 -0.25 -0.47 -18.14
CA ASN A 213 0.74 -0.67 -17.07
C ASN A 213 2.20 -0.45 -17.49
N SER A 214 2.45 0.34 -18.56
CA SER A 214 3.78 0.58 -19.11
C SER A 214 4.66 1.51 -18.26
N HIS A 215 4.04 2.32 -17.41
CA HIS A 215 4.68 3.30 -16.54
C HIS A 215 4.27 3.10 -15.07
N ARG A 216 4.85 3.90 -14.19
CA ARG A 216 4.46 4.03 -12.79
C ARG A 216 3.95 5.44 -12.53
N LEU A 217 2.78 5.54 -11.90
CA LEU A 217 2.30 6.78 -11.30
C LEU A 217 2.85 6.85 -9.89
N LEU A 218 3.56 7.94 -9.59
CA LEU A 218 4.12 8.26 -8.29
C LEU A 218 3.39 9.48 -7.73
N VAL A 219 2.78 9.34 -6.57
CA VAL A 219 2.14 10.42 -5.81
C VAL A 219 2.93 10.56 -4.52
N ARG A 220 3.82 11.57 -4.46
CA ARG A 220 4.66 11.81 -3.29
C ARG A 220 3.97 12.76 -2.32
N GLY A 221 3.97 12.39 -1.05
CA GLY A 221 3.59 13.24 0.06
C GLY A 221 4.79 13.64 0.90
N ARG A 222 4.80 14.91 1.32
CA ARG A 222 5.70 15.43 2.35
C ARG A 222 5.01 15.39 3.71
N ARG A 223 5.76 15.08 4.75
CA ARG A 223 5.24 15.12 6.12
C ARG A 223 4.73 16.51 6.47
N ILE A 224 3.55 16.58 7.08
CA ILE A 224 3.02 17.78 7.71
C ILE A 224 2.69 17.50 9.17
N GLU A 225 2.89 18.49 10.04
CA GLU A 225 2.41 18.41 11.42
C GLU A 225 0.89 18.59 11.40
N THR A 226 0.17 17.70 12.04
CA THR A 226 -1.26 17.87 12.28
C THR A 226 -1.44 18.78 13.48
N PRO A 227 -2.25 19.85 13.41
CA PRO A 227 -2.47 20.77 14.50
C PRO A 227 -3.12 20.12 15.72
#